data_a11e7d6ae16bf363040859799095c14a
#
_entry.id   a11e7d6ae16bf363040859799095c14a
#
_cell.length_a   1.000
_cell.length_b   1.000
_cell.length_c   1.000
_cell.angle_alpha   90.00
_cell.angle_beta   90.00
_cell.angle_gamma   90.00
#
_symmetry.space_group_name_H-M   'P 1'
#
loop_
_entity.id
_entity.type
_entity.pdbx_description
1 polymer ?
#
loop_
_entity_poly.entity_id
_entity_poly.type
_entity_poly.pdbx_seq_one_letter_code
_entity_poly.pdbx_strand_id
1 'polypeptide(L)'
;MLLVTQLLIGSAIGLIITTTGVGGGVILLPVLIYLFGMNALAAVATANLLSMLMKISSSYIHFRLGNIPLKPALLILGIMFPATFLASYGVTWLGSQPQYYEQVELGINILMIVAIIFSMFLFLQRIFKKSTSSHPLSSLAPSSSIPLSSLFVPGMSAGFVLGATGVGGGLVVLPVLMRFAQMNIKEAIGSSIFITTILSGGSAIAYSAGGYTDVHTAIILCLGSLISIPLARYLLVYLSERFFQYLTLLFILISIIMMSWKLIN
;
A
#
# COMPACT_ATOMS: atom_id res chain seq x y z
N MET A 1 9.36 7.30 23.27
CA MET A 1 7.89 7.13 23.21
C MET A 1 7.52 5.89 24.01
N LEU A 2 6.54 5.94 24.92
CA LEU A 2 6.17 4.79 25.75
C LEU A 2 5.59 3.69 24.85
N LEU A 3 5.94 2.43 25.09
CA LEU A 3 5.50 1.25 24.32
C LEU A 3 3.96 1.21 24.16
N VAL A 4 3.25 1.58 25.21
CA VAL A 4 1.78 1.66 25.21
C VAL A 4 1.27 2.64 24.14
N THR A 5 1.88 3.82 24.00
CA THR A 5 1.48 4.82 23.00
C THR A 5 1.68 4.27 21.57
N GLN A 6 2.80 3.58 21.34
CA GLN A 6 3.06 2.95 20.04
C GLN A 6 2.04 1.84 19.71
N LEU A 7 1.69 1.00 20.70
CA LEU A 7 0.64 -0.02 20.53
C LEU A 7 -0.73 0.60 20.23
N LEU A 8 -1.10 1.70 20.91
CA LEU A 8 -2.35 2.42 20.65
C LEU A 8 -2.38 3.03 19.25
N ILE A 9 -1.27 3.66 18.81
CA ILE A 9 -1.13 4.18 17.44
C ILE A 9 -1.23 3.03 16.43
N GLY A 10 -0.54 1.93 16.65
CA GLY A 10 -0.60 0.75 15.80
C GLY A 10 -2.02 0.18 15.72
N SER A 11 -2.74 0.14 16.85
CA SER A 11 -4.13 -0.29 16.91
C SER A 11 -5.07 0.65 16.12
N ALA A 12 -4.92 1.96 16.26
CA ALA A 12 -5.69 2.93 15.49
C ALA A 12 -5.43 2.80 13.98
N ILE A 13 -4.15 2.68 13.58
CA ILE A 13 -3.76 2.47 12.18
C ILE A 13 -4.35 1.17 11.64
N GLY A 14 -4.21 0.07 12.37
CA GLY A 14 -4.73 -1.23 11.99
C GLY A 14 -6.25 -1.21 11.80
N LEU A 15 -6.96 -0.54 12.70
CA LEU A 15 -8.40 -0.34 12.60
C LEU A 15 -8.78 0.40 11.33
N ILE A 16 -8.12 1.52 11.04
CA ILE A 16 -8.39 2.33 9.85
C ILE A 16 -8.10 1.53 8.58
N ILE A 17 -6.95 0.86 8.49
CA ILE A 17 -6.57 0.08 7.32
C ILE A 17 -7.56 -1.07 7.08
N THR A 18 -7.94 -1.78 8.14
CA THR A 18 -8.85 -2.93 8.05
C THR A 18 -10.26 -2.51 7.64
N THR A 19 -10.74 -1.37 8.14
CA THR A 19 -12.09 -0.87 7.85
C THR A 19 -12.20 -0.16 6.51
N THR A 20 -11.14 0.54 6.08
CA THR A 20 -11.17 1.34 4.83
C THR A 20 -10.64 0.58 3.62
N GLY A 21 -9.81 -0.43 3.81
CA GLY A 21 -9.15 -1.16 2.73
C GLY A 21 -8.18 -0.32 1.88
N VAL A 22 -7.88 0.90 2.31
CA VAL A 22 -6.87 1.77 1.69
C VAL A 22 -5.50 1.26 2.10
N GLY A 23 -4.74 0.73 1.22
CA GLY A 23 -3.43 0.16 1.52
C GLY A 23 -2.62 1.01 2.52
N GLY A 24 -1.93 0.34 3.42
CA GLY A 24 -1.28 0.96 4.60
C GLY A 24 -0.41 2.17 4.31
N GLY A 25 0.30 2.21 3.17
CA GLY A 25 1.28 3.25 2.87
C GLY A 25 0.76 4.69 2.96
N VAL A 26 -0.47 4.96 2.52
CA VAL A 26 -1.04 6.32 2.54
C VAL A 26 -1.20 6.87 3.95
N ILE A 27 -1.54 6.02 4.92
CA ILE A 27 -1.75 6.42 6.31
C ILE A 27 -0.48 6.25 7.13
N LEU A 28 0.30 5.18 6.86
CA LEU A 28 1.52 4.89 7.60
C LEU A 28 2.58 5.96 7.44
N LEU A 29 2.79 6.46 6.22
CA LEU A 29 3.87 7.42 5.95
C LEU A 29 3.73 8.71 6.75
N PRO A 30 2.59 9.44 6.72
CA PRO A 30 2.44 10.62 7.57
C PRO A 30 2.60 10.33 9.06
N VAL A 31 2.09 9.20 9.52
CA VAL A 31 2.23 8.80 10.93
C VAL A 31 3.69 8.59 11.29
N LEU A 32 4.46 7.84 10.49
CA LEU A 32 5.87 7.58 10.75
C LEU A 32 6.71 8.86 10.67
N ILE A 33 6.39 9.76 9.73
CA ILE A 33 7.12 11.01 9.58
C ILE A 33 6.80 12.00 10.71
N TYR A 34 5.52 12.19 11.05
CA TYR A 34 5.12 13.26 11.98
C TYR A 34 5.03 12.82 13.43
N LEU A 35 4.55 11.59 13.72
CA LEU A 35 4.44 11.12 15.10
C LEU A 35 5.71 10.45 15.59
N PHE A 36 6.47 9.81 14.69
CA PHE A 36 7.72 9.15 15.04
C PHE A 36 8.98 9.96 14.66
N GLY A 37 8.80 11.10 13.97
CA GLY A 37 9.92 11.98 13.58
C GLY A 37 10.88 11.36 12.56
N MET A 38 10.42 10.36 11.78
CA MET A 38 11.26 9.72 10.79
C MET A 38 11.46 10.62 9.58
N ASN A 39 12.66 10.57 8.97
CA ASN A 39 12.87 11.11 7.63
C ASN A 39 12.10 10.28 6.59
N ALA A 40 11.96 10.79 5.37
CA ALA A 40 11.15 10.13 4.33
C ALA A 40 11.68 8.72 4.01
N LEU A 41 12.99 8.58 3.92
CA LEU A 41 13.64 7.31 3.61
C LEU A 41 13.37 6.23 4.68
N ALA A 42 13.55 6.57 5.96
CA ALA A 42 13.27 5.67 7.06
C ALA A 42 11.77 5.35 7.19
N ALA A 43 10.90 6.33 6.92
CA ALA A 43 9.46 6.12 6.94
C ALA A 43 9.02 5.14 5.85
N VAL A 44 9.52 5.28 4.61
CA VAL A 44 9.24 4.35 3.51
C VAL A 44 9.76 2.94 3.82
N ALA A 45 10.98 2.83 4.33
CA ALA A 45 11.59 1.58 4.72
C ALA A 45 10.76 0.84 5.77
N THR A 46 10.41 1.55 6.85
CA THR A 46 9.62 1.01 7.97
C THR A 46 8.19 0.70 7.57
N ALA A 47 7.55 1.55 6.73
CA ALA A 47 6.21 1.32 6.21
C ALA A 47 6.12 0.07 5.33
N ASN A 48 7.15 -0.21 4.51
CA ASN A 48 7.21 -1.43 3.71
C ASN A 48 7.27 -2.69 4.59
N LEU A 49 8.13 -2.71 5.60
CA LEU A 49 8.21 -3.82 6.54
C LEU A 49 6.90 -4.02 7.29
N LEU A 50 6.34 -2.95 7.85
CA LEU A 50 5.06 -2.98 8.55
C LEU A 50 3.92 -3.44 7.65
N SER A 51 3.86 -2.94 6.41
CA SER A 51 2.86 -3.33 5.41
C SER A 51 2.96 -4.81 5.06
N MET A 52 4.16 -5.37 4.93
CA MET A 52 4.38 -6.80 4.74
C MET A 52 3.81 -7.60 5.92
N LEU A 53 4.24 -7.26 7.15
CA LEU A 53 3.84 -7.97 8.37
C LEU A 53 2.32 -8.00 8.54
N MET A 54 1.64 -6.86 8.35
CA MET A 54 0.20 -6.75 8.47
C MET A 54 -0.56 -7.57 7.42
N LYS A 55 0.00 -7.73 6.22
CA LYS A 55 -0.65 -8.41 5.10
C LYS A 55 -0.40 -9.91 5.02
N ILE A 56 0.59 -10.45 5.72
CA ILE A 56 0.89 -11.89 5.69
C ILE A 56 -0.35 -12.73 6.03
N SER A 57 -1.01 -12.41 7.14
CA SER A 57 -2.21 -13.14 7.58
C SER A 57 -3.36 -13.02 6.59
N SER A 58 -3.57 -11.82 6.06
CA SER A 58 -4.62 -11.57 5.06
C SER A 58 -4.34 -12.28 3.74
N SER A 59 -3.09 -12.27 3.29
CA SER A 59 -2.64 -13.01 2.11
C SER A 59 -2.90 -14.51 2.24
N TYR A 60 -2.56 -15.09 3.39
CA TYR A 60 -2.81 -16.50 3.67
C TYR A 60 -4.31 -16.84 3.65
N ILE A 61 -5.15 -15.99 4.25
CA ILE A 61 -6.61 -16.19 4.24
C ILE A 61 -7.15 -16.17 2.81
N HIS A 62 -6.78 -15.17 2.00
CA HIS A 62 -7.22 -15.09 0.61
C HIS A 62 -6.74 -16.27 -0.24
N PHE A 63 -5.53 -16.75 0.04
CA PHE A 63 -5.01 -17.98 -0.60
C PHE A 63 -5.88 -19.19 -0.26
N ARG A 64 -6.20 -19.40 1.02
CA ARG A 64 -7.05 -20.51 1.47
C ARG A 64 -8.49 -20.44 0.94
N LEU A 65 -9.00 -19.24 0.72
CA LEU A 65 -10.34 -19.02 0.15
C LEU A 65 -10.38 -19.19 -1.39
N GLY A 66 -9.25 -19.47 -2.04
CA GLY A 66 -9.19 -19.60 -3.50
C GLY A 66 -9.36 -18.27 -4.25
N ASN A 67 -9.23 -17.14 -3.57
CA ASN A 67 -9.38 -15.81 -4.19
C ASN A 67 -8.12 -15.34 -4.93
N ILE A 68 -7.10 -16.20 -5.06
CA ILE A 68 -5.84 -15.83 -5.71
C ILE A 68 -5.64 -16.77 -6.91
N PRO A 69 -5.95 -16.37 -8.13
CA PRO A 69 -5.58 -17.11 -9.33
C PRO A 69 -4.06 -17.03 -9.49
N LEU A 70 -3.37 -18.09 -9.06
CA LEU A 70 -1.90 -18.09 -8.91
C LEU A 70 -1.16 -17.77 -10.22
N LYS A 71 -1.60 -18.33 -11.35
CA LYS A 71 -0.90 -18.11 -12.63
C LYS A 71 -0.83 -16.64 -13.02
N PRO A 72 -1.95 -15.90 -13.15
CA PRO A 72 -1.88 -14.49 -13.47
C PRO A 72 -1.29 -13.64 -12.32
N ALA A 73 -1.49 -14.02 -11.05
CA ALA A 73 -0.90 -13.31 -9.92
C ALA A 73 0.65 -13.38 -9.93
N LEU A 74 1.21 -14.56 -10.18
CA LEU A 74 2.66 -14.76 -10.29
C LEU A 74 3.26 -14.07 -11.52
N LEU A 75 2.53 -14.04 -12.63
CA LEU A 75 2.97 -13.33 -13.84
C LEU A 75 3.08 -11.83 -13.57
N ILE A 76 2.06 -11.23 -12.93
CA ILE A 76 2.07 -9.82 -12.59
C ILE A 76 3.13 -9.52 -11.52
N LEU A 77 3.27 -10.39 -10.53
CA LEU A 77 4.35 -10.30 -9.56
C LEU A 77 5.72 -10.31 -10.25
N GLY A 78 5.94 -11.20 -11.22
CA GLY A 78 7.18 -11.27 -11.99
C GLY A 78 7.50 -10.00 -12.78
N ILE A 79 6.47 -9.27 -13.25
CA ILE A 79 6.64 -7.96 -13.91
C ILE A 79 6.93 -6.86 -12.87
N MET A 80 6.19 -6.84 -11.76
CA MET A 80 6.29 -5.76 -10.77
C MET A 80 7.52 -5.88 -9.88
N PHE A 81 7.93 -7.11 -9.53
CA PHE A 81 9.00 -7.36 -8.55
C PHE A 81 10.35 -6.75 -8.95
N PRO A 82 10.85 -6.92 -10.20
CA PRO A 82 12.09 -6.28 -10.62
C PRO A 82 12.03 -4.75 -10.51
N ALA A 83 10.94 -4.14 -10.94
CA ALA A 83 10.76 -2.69 -10.87
C ALA A 83 10.73 -2.20 -9.41
N THR A 84 10.00 -2.91 -8.54
CA THR A 84 9.92 -2.60 -7.11
C THR A 84 11.28 -2.72 -6.44
N PHE A 85 11.97 -3.83 -6.67
CA PHE A 85 13.27 -4.10 -6.05
C PHE A 85 14.34 -3.12 -6.53
N LEU A 86 14.40 -2.85 -7.85
CA LEU A 86 15.33 -1.89 -8.42
C LEU A 86 15.05 -0.46 -7.92
N ALA A 87 13.78 -0.07 -7.81
CA ALA A 87 13.42 1.24 -7.24
C ALA A 87 13.85 1.36 -5.78
N SER A 88 13.53 0.34 -4.95
CA SER A 88 13.92 0.33 -3.53
C SER A 88 15.44 0.32 -3.34
N TYR A 89 16.14 -0.52 -4.11
CA TYR A 89 17.59 -0.61 -4.07
C TYR A 89 18.25 0.68 -4.56
N GLY A 90 17.75 1.24 -5.67
CA GLY A 90 18.25 2.51 -6.23
C GLY A 90 18.08 3.66 -5.27
N VAL A 91 16.92 3.79 -4.63
CA VAL A 91 16.64 4.78 -3.60
C VAL A 91 17.57 4.60 -2.40
N THR A 92 17.78 3.36 -1.94
CA THR A 92 18.68 3.03 -0.83
C THR A 92 20.13 3.37 -1.17
N TRP A 93 20.58 2.99 -2.35
CA TRP A 93 21.95 3.25 -2.81
C TRP A 93 22.23 4.74 -2.99
N LEU A 94 21.32 5.49 -3.63
CA LEU A 94 21.44 6.93 -3.76
C LEU A 94 21.39 7.65 -2.40
N GLY A 95 20.49 7.21 -1.51
CA GLY A 95 20.36 7.75 -0.16
C GLY A 95 21.58 7.49 0.75
N SER A 96 22.38 6.45 0.45
CA SER A 96 23.64 6.19 1.16
C SER A 96 24.77 7.13 0.77
N GLN A 97 24.63 7.86 -0.33
CA GLN A 97 25.63 8.83 -0.81
C GLN A 97 25.36 10.20 -0.18
N PRO A 98 26.27 10.77 0.62
CA PRO A 98 26.02 12.05 1.31
C PRO A 98 25.67 13.19 0.37
N GLN A 99 26.22 13.21 -0.83
CA GLN A 99 26.01 14.24 -1.85
C GLN A 99 24.60 14.21 -2.46
N TYR A 100 23.90 13.08 -2.41
CA TYR A 100 22.55 12.92 -3.01
C TYR A 100 21.45 12.76 -1.96
N TYR A 101 21.80 12.67 -0.68
CA TYR A 101 20.84 12.38 0.39
C TYR A 101 19.66 13.35 0.41
N GLU A 102 19.90 14.66 0.37
CA GLU A 102 18.86 15.68 0.40
C GLU A 102 17.96 15.62 -0.84
N GLN A 103 18.55 15.38 -2.02
CA GLN A 103 17.78 15.24 -3.26
C GLN A 103 16.91 13.98 -3.26
N VAL A 104 17.41 12.88 -2.70
CA VAL A 104 16.66 11.64 -2.55
C VAL A 104 15.49 11.82 -1.57
N GLU A 105 15.72 12.45 -0.41
CA GLU A 105 14.68 12.79 0.55
C GLU A 105 13.58 13.66 -0.08
N LEU A 106 13.95 14.70 -0.79
CA LEU A 106 13.04 15.58 -1.49
C LEU A 106 12.28 14.84 -2.60
N GLY A 107 12.99 14.05 -3.40
CA GLY A 107 12.40 13.24 -4.47
C GLY A 107 11.38 12.24 -3.95
N ILE A 108 11.68 11.53 -2.84
CA ILE A 108 10.76 10.61 -2.19
C ILE A 108 9.52 11.36 -1.68
N ASN A 109 9.70 12.51 -1.01
CA ASN A 109 8.59 13.30 -0.50
C ASN A 109 7.64 13.75 -1.63
N ILE A 110 8.18 14.26 -2.73
CA ILE A 110 7.38 14.64 -3.91
C ILE A 110 6.66 13.42 -4.48
N LEU A 111 7.36 12.33 -4.68
CA LEU A 111 6.78 11.11 -5.27
C LEU A 111 5.69 10.52 -4.36
N MET A 112 5.86 10.58 -3.02
CA MET A 112 4.82 10.20 -2.06
C MET A 112 3.57 11.07 -2.19
N ILE A 113 3.72 12.38 -2.25
CA ILE A 113 2.59 13.31 -2.40
C ILE A 113 1.85 13.03 -3.72
N VAL A 114 2.58 12.88 -4.83
CA VAL A 114 1.98 12.54 -6.13
C VAL A 114 1.26 11.20 -6.07
N ALA A 115 1.86 10.17 -5.45
CA ALA A 115 1.25 8.86 -5.31
C ALA A 115 -0.03 8.91 -4.43
N ILE A 116 -0.05 9.71 -3.37
CA ILE A 116 -1.22 9.88 -2.50
C ILE A 116 -2.33 10.65 -3.23
N ILE A 117 -2.00 11.71 -3.97
CA ILE A 117 -2.97 12.46 -4.81
C ILE A 117 -3.56 11.55 -5.89
N PHE A 118 -2.72 10.78 -6.57
CA PHE A 118 -3.17 9.82 -7.58
C PHE A 118 -4.08 8.74 -6.97
N SER A 119 -3.72 8.25 -5.77
CA SER A 119 -4.54 7.32 -5.00
C SER A 119 -5.90 7.91 -4.65
N MET A 120 -5.94 9.19 -4.24
CA MET A 120 -7.19 9.92 -3.98
C MET A 120 -8.06 10.01 -5.24
N PHE A 121 -7.47 10.33 -6.37
CA PHE A 121 -8.18 10.41 -7.65
C PHE A 121 -8.82 9.06 -8.04
N LEU A 122 -8.06 7.97 -7.95
CA LEU A 122 -8.57 6.63 -8.21
C LEU A 122 -9.69 6.23 -7.23
N PHE A 123 -9.56 6.61 -5.98
CA PHE A 123 -10.56 6.33 -4.96
C PHE A 123 -11.87 7.11 -5.20
N LEU A 124 -11.77 8.39 -5.56
CA LEU A 124 -12.92 9.21 -5.96
C LEU A 124 -13.61 8.64 -7.20
N GLN A 125 -12.87 8.27 -8.24
CA GLN A 125 -13.44 7.60 -9.41
C GLN A 125 -14.22 6.33 -9.03
N ARG A 126 -13.72 5.56 -8.07
CA ARG A 126 -14.40 4.34 -7.60
C ARG A 126 -15.74 4.66 -6.90
N ILE A 127 -15.79 5.71 -6.08
CA ILE A 127 -17.02 6.13 -5.40
C ILE A 127 -18.06 6.61 -6.42
N PHE A 128 -17.67 7.48 -7.35
CA PHE A 128 -18.58 8.03 -8.34
C PHE A 128 -19.07 6.99 -9.36
N LYS A 129 -18.21 6.05 -9.77
CA LYS A 129 -18.55 5.01 -10.74
C LYS A 129 -19.48 3.93 -10.17
N LYS A 130 -19.42 3.67 -8.85
CA LYS A 130 -20.33 2.72 -8.19
C LYS A 130 -21.78 3.20 -8.21
N SER A 131 -22.02 4.51 -8.39
CA SER A 131 -23.37 5.10 -8.51
C SER A 131 -24.03 4.87 -9.87
N THR A 132 -23.30 4.45 -10.91
CA THR A 132 -23.81 4.44 -12.29
C THR A 132 -23.90 3.04 -12.93
N SER A 133 -23.40 1.98 -12.30
CA SER A 133 -23.38 0.66 -12.92
C SER A 133 -23.74 -0.46 -11.95
N SER A 134 -25.04 -0.73 -11.87
CA SER A 134 -25.61 -2.02 -11.45
C SER A 134 -25.64 -2.98 -12.67
N HIS A 135 -24.55 -3.15 -13.37
CA HIS A 135 -24.41 -4.29 -14.27
C HIS A 135 -23.64 -5.39 -13.55
N PRO A 136 -24.26 -6.58 -13.35
CA PRO A 136 -23.51 -7.75 -12.93
C PRO A 136 -22.58 -8.10 -14.09
N LEU A 137 -21.26 -7.91 -13.90
CA LEU A 137 -20.23 -8.52 -14.73
C LEU A 137 -20.18 -10.03 -14.43
N SER A 138 -21.33 -10.68 -14.62
CA SER A 138 -21.45 -12.12 -14.70
C SER A 138 -21.38 -12.47 -16.17
N SER A 139 -20.38 -13.23 -16.54
CA SER A 139 -20.11 -13.83 -17.84
C SER A 139 -19.08 -13.13 -18.75
N LEU A 140 -17.88 -12.96 -18.28
CA LEU A 140 -16.75 -13.10 -19.19
C LEU A 140 -16.00 -14.35 -18.77
N ALA A 141 -16.15 -15.38 -19.58
CA ALA A 141 -15.39 -16.62 -19.47
C ALA A 141 -13.88 -16.30 -19.40
N PRO A 142 -13.07 -17.11 -18.69
CA PRO A 142 -11.62 -16.95 -18.69
C PRO A 142 -11.09 -17.44 -20.02
N SER A 143 -11.14 -16.64 -21.06
CA SER A 143 -10.54 -16.97 -22.34
C SER A 143 -10.19 -15.72 -23.11
N SER A 144 -9.00 -15.39 -23.02
CA SER A 144 -8.08 -14.90 -24.03
C SER A 144 -6.79 -14.52 -23.30
N SER A 145 -5.67 -15.00 -23.78
CA SER A 145 -4.34 -14.65 -23.32
C SER A 145 -4.26 -13.12 -23.21
N ILE A 146 -4.25 -12.63 -21.96
CA ILE A 146 -4.06 -11.21 -21.69
C ILE A 146 -2.75 -10.84 -22.35
N PRO A 147 -2.70 -9.91 -23.31
CA PRO A 147 -1.45 -9.58 -23.97
C PRO A 147 -0.48 -9.05 -22.92
N LEU A 148 0.62 -9.77 -22.72
CA LEU A 148 1.65 -9.43 -21.73
C LEU A 148 2.13 -7.98 -21.88
N SER A 149 2.14 -7.49 -23.12
CA SER A 149 2.48 -6.11 -23.47
C SER A 149 1.60 -5.06 -22.78
N SER A 150 0.29 -5.33 -22.62
CA SER A 150 -0.63 -4.39 -21.97
C SER A 150 -0.46 -4.32 -20.45
N LEU A 151 0.09 -5.37 -19.83
CA LEU A 151 0.38 -5.44 -18.40
C LEU A 151 1.75 -4.90 -18.03
N PHE A 152 2.70 -4.91 -18.99
CA PHE A 152 4.10 -4.61 -18.69
C PHE A 152 4.30 -3.18 -18.20
N VAL A 153 3.84 -2.20 -18.96
CA VAL A 153 4.03 -0.77 -18.58
C VAL A 153 3.28 -0.41 -17.29
N PRO A 154 1.96 -0.71 -17.15
CA PRO A 154 1.24 -0.42 -15.90
C PRO A 154 1.80 -1.20 -14.68
N GLY A 155 2.22 -2.44 -14.90
CA GLY A 155 2.81 -3.27 -13.83
C GLY A 155 4.15 -2.71 -13.37
N MET A 156 5.05 -2.41 -14.29
CA MET A 156 6.36 -1.82 -13.96
C MET A 156 6.23 -0.46 -13.27
N SER A 157 5.36 0.42 -13.77
CA SER A 157 5.14 1.74 -13.14
C SER A 157 4.55 1.61 -11.74
N ALA A 158 3.58 0.73 -11.54
CA ALA A 158 3.00 0.46 -10.23
C ALA A 158 4.04 -0.14 -9.26
N GLY A 159 4.86 -1.07 -9.74
CA GLY A 159 5.98 -1.64 -8.97
C GLY A 159 7.02 -0.60 -8.58
N PHE A 160 7.41 0.26 -9.51
CA PHE A 160 8.34 1.35 -9.24
C PHE A 160 7.83 2.31 -8.16
N VAL A 161 6.59 2.78 -8.30
CA VAL A 161 5.96 3.67 -7.31
C VAL A 161 5.91 3.01 -5.94
N LEU A 162 5.51 1.74 -5.86
CA LEU A 162 5.46 1.00 -4.60
C LEU A 162 6.86 0.89 -3.98
N GLY A 163 7.86 0.51 -4.76
CA GLY A 163 9.23 0.34 -4.27
C GLY A 163 9.86 1.62 -3.78
N ALA A 164 9.65 2.73 -4.50
CA ALA A 164 10.22 4.02 -4.15
C ALA A 164 9.51 4.74 -3.00
N THR A 165 8.20 4.51 -2.82
CA THR A 165 7.38 5.29 -1.87
C THR A 165 6.74 4.48 -0.76
N GLY A 166 6.70 3.16 -0.87
CA GLY A 166 5.89 2.32 0.02
C GLY A 166 4.36 2.54 -0.11
N VAL A 167 3.94 3.47 -0.99
CA VAL A 167 2.53 3.74 -1.31
C VAL A 167 2.13 2.88 -2.50
N GLY A 168 1.12 2.06 -2.37
CA GLY A 168 0.66 1.40 -3.58
C GLY A 168 -0.07 0.09 -3.41
N GLY A 169 -0.02 -0.48 -2.24
CA GLY A 169 -0.56 -1.82 -2.04
C GLY A 169 -1.95 -2.01 -2.62
N GLY A 170 -2.96 -1.37 -2.05
CA GLY A 170 -4.34 -1.57 -2.48
C GLY A 170 -4.81 -0.59 -3.55
N LEU A 171 -4.29 0.65 -3.54
CA LEU A 171 -4.82 1.72 -4.39
C LEU A 171 -4.22 1.75 -5.79
N VAL A 172 -2.96 1.35 -5.95
CA VAL A 172 -2.29 1.35 -7.26
C VAL A 172 -2.39 -0.03 -7.92
N VAL A 173 -2.13 -1.10 -7.19
CA VAL A 173 -2.11 -2.47 -7.73
C VAL A 173 -3.51 -2.97 -8.09
N LEU A 174 -4.52 -2.67 -7.26
CA LEU A 174 -5.89 -3.13 -7.51
C LEU A 174 -6.46 -2.67 -8.86
N PRO A 175 -6.38 -1.38 -9.25
CA PRO A 175 -6.81 -0.95 -10.59
C PRO A 175 -6.05 -1.61 -11.74
N VAL A 176 -4.75 -1.88 -11.57
CA VAL A 176 -3.96 -2.61 -12.56
C VAL A 176 -4.52 -4.01 -12.76
N LEU A 177 -4.80 -4.73 -11.68
CA LEU A 177 -5.38 -6.08 -11.73
C LEU A 177 -6.78 -6.09 -12.35
N MET A 178 -7.64 -5.14 -11.98
CA MET A 178 -9.01 -5.08 -12.50
C MET A 178 -9.07 -4.64 -13.97
N ARG A 179 -8.28 -3.63 -14.35
CA ARG A 179 -8.39 -3.01 -15.69
C ARG A 179 -7.56 -3.74 -16.74
N PHE A 180 -6.34 -4.14 -16.40
CA PHE A 180 -5.40 -4.72 -17.35
C PHE A 180 -5.34 -6.25 -17.26
N ALA A 181 -5.49 -6.83 -16.06
CA ALA A 181 -5.57 -8.28 -15.89
C ALA A 181 -7.00 -8.82 -15.90
N GLN A 182 -8.03 -7.95 -16.06
CA GLN A 182 -9.44 -8.30 -16.13
C GLN A 182 -9.93 -9.23 -15.02
N MET A 183 -9.31 -9.15 -13.85
CA MET A 183 -9.71 -9.93 -12.69
C MET A 183 -11.02 -9.42 -12.10
N ASN A 184 -11.86 -10.32 -11.62
CA ASN A 184 -13.03 -9.93 -10.84
C ASN A 184 -12.59 -9.30 -9.50
N ILE A 185 -13.49 -8.59 -8.83
CA ILE A 185 -13.14 -7.80 -7.64
C ILE A 185 -12.56 -8.65 -6.49
N LYS A 186 -13.05 -9.89 -6.30
CA LYS A 186 -12.57 -10.78 -5.24
C LYS A 186 -11.16 -11.29 -5.55
N GLU A 187 -10.94 -11.71 -6.79
CA GLU A 187 -9.63 -12.13 -7.28
C GLU A 187 -8.62 -10.98 -7.27
N ALA A 188 -9.02 -9.79 -7.70
CA ALA A 188 -8.18 -8.61 -7.71
C ALA A 188 -7.77 -8.19 -6.29
N ILE A 189 -8.67 -8.23 -5.31
CA ILE A 189 -8.35 -7.95 -3.91
C ILE A 189 -7.36 -8.98 -3.37
N GLY A 190 -7.67 -10.28 -3.49
CA GLY A 190 -6.81 -11.35 -3.00
C GLY A 190 -5.42 -11.30 -3.64
N SER A 191 -5.35 -11.16 -4.97
CA SER A 191 -4.10 -11.06 -5.71
C SER A 191 -3.32 -9.79 -5.37
N SER A 192 -3.99 -8.64 -5.19
CA SER A 192 -3.35 -7.39 -4.78
C SER A 192 -2.68 -7.52 -3.42
N ILE A 193 -3.37 -8.12 -2.44
CA ILE A 193 -2.81 -8.35 -1.10
C ILE A 193 -1.60 -9.28 -1.19
N PHE A 194 -1.71 -10.39 -1.91
CA PHE A 194 -0.64 -11.36 -2.10
C PHE A 194 0.59 -10.73 -2.76
N ILE A 195 0.40 -10.10 -3.91
CA ILE A 195 1.47 -9.43 -4.68
C ILE A 195 2.15 -8.38 -3.82
N THR A 196 1.38 -7.49 -3.20
CA THR A 196 1.95 -6.39 -2.41
C THR A 196 2.60 -6.85 -1.11
N THR A 197 2.22 -7.99 -0.55
CA THR A 197 2.94 -8.60 0.57
C THR A 197 4.37 -8.94 0.16
N ILE A 198 4.53 -9.61 -0.99
CA ILE A 198 5.85 -10.01 -1.50
C ILE A 198 6.67 -8.79 -1.94
N LEU A 199 6.04 -7.85 -2.66
CA LEU A 199 6.71 -6.63 -3.10
C LEU A 199 7.20 -5.77 -1.92
N SER A 200 6.36 -5.58 -0.90
CA SER A 200 6.73 -4.85 0.32
C SER A 200 7.85 -5.58 1.09
N GLY A 201 7.84 -6.92 1.08
CA GLY A 201 8.92 -7.71 1.65
C GLY A 201 10.25 -7.51 0.91
N GLY A 202 10.24 -7.56 -0.42
CA GLY A 202 11.41 -7.28 -1.25
C GLY A 202 11.95 -5.86 -1.04
N SER A 203 11.07 -4.86 -0.97
CA SER A 203 11.44 -3.49 -0.63
C SER A 203 12.02 -3.38 0.78
N ALA A 204 11.39 -4.02 1.78
CA ALA A 204 11.88 -4.00 3.15
C ALA A 204 13.29 -4.59 3.26
N ILE A 205 13.60 -5.66 2.53
CA ILE A 205 14.95 -6.23 2.47
C ILE A 205 15.94 -5.23 1.87
N ALA A 206 15.59 -4.60 0.74
CA ALA A 206 16.45 -3.61 0.09
C ALA A 206 16.76 -2.42 1.01
N TYR A 207 15.75 -1.86 1.67
CA TYR A 207 15.90 -0.75 2.61
C TYR A 207 16.63 -1.14 3.90
N SER A 208 16.41 -2.37 4.40
CA SER A 208 17.10 -2.87 5.60
C SER A 208 18.58 -3.05 5.35
N ALA A 209 18.99 -3.43 4.14
CA ALA A 209 20.40 -3.50 3.76
C ALA A 209 21.12 -2.13 3.85
N GLY A 210 20.37 -1.03 3.65
CA GLY A 210 20.88 0.34 3.85
C GLY A 210 20.78 0.86 5.28
N GLY A 211 20.24 0.08 6.22
CA GLY A 211 20.10 0.49 7.63
C GLY A 211 18.94 1.49 7.90
N TYR A 212 18.04 1.70 6.94
CA TYR A 212 16.95 2.69 7.08
C TYR A 212 15.71 2.17 7.80
N THR A 213 15.58 0.85 7.96
CA THR A 213 14.37 0.23 8.50
C THR A 213 14.40 0.20 10.03
N ASP A 214 13.43 0.85 10.67
CA ASP A 214 13.18 0.69 12.10
C ASP A 214 12.30 -0.54 12.36
N VAL A 215 12.98 -1.67 12.58
CA VAL A 215 12.34 -2.97 12.82
C VAL A 215 11.54 -2.96 14.12
N HIS A 216 12.05 -2.27 15.16
CA HIS A 216 11.41 -2.21 16.47
C HIS A 216 10.03 -1.51 16.38
N THR A 217 10.00 -0.33 15.77
CA THR A 217 8.75 0.41 15.56
C THR A 217 7.78 -0.38 14.65
N ALA A 218 8.27 -1.01 13.58
CA ALA A 218 7.43 -1.83 12.71
C ALA A 218 6.76 -2.99 13.44
N ILE A 219 7.49 -3.72 14.28
CA ILE A 219 6.95 -4.85 15.06
C ILE A 219 5.91 -4.37 16.06
N ILE A 220 6.19 -3.31 16.82
CA ILE A 220 5.25 -2.82 17.84
C ILE A 220 3.95 -2.31 17.19
N LEU A 221 4.04 -1.54 16.10
CA LEU A 221 2.87 -1.08 15.38
C LEU A 221 2.09 -2.25 14.76
N CYS A 222 2.78 -3.30 14.27
CA CYS A 222 2.12 -4.51 13.78
C CYS A 222 1.36 -5.23 14.91
N LEU A 223 1.96 -5.41 16.07
CA LEU A 223 1.30 -6.01 17.24
C LEU A 223 0.07 -5.18 17.66
N GLY A 224 0.21 -3.86 17.71
CA GLY A 224 -0.92 -2.95 17.96
C GLY A 224 -2.04 -3.14 16.95
N SER A 225 -1.71 -3.26 15.66
CA SER A 225 -2.70 -3.46 14.61
C SER A 225 -3.47 -4.78 14.73
N LEU A 226 -2.80 -5.85 15.18
CA LEU A 226 -3.46 -7.14 15.42
C LEU A 226 -4.52 -7.06 16.53
N ILE A 227 -4.26 -6.26 17.56
CA ILE A 227 -5.22 -6.04 18.67
C ILE A 227 -6.50 -5.38 18.16
N SER A 228 -6.42 -4.56 17.11
CA SER A 228 -7.60 -3.86 16.55
C SER A 228 -8.51 -4.71 15.67
N ILE A 229 -8.09 -5.90 15.22
CA ILE A 229 -8.86 -6.74 14.30
C ILE A 229 -10.26 -7.10 14.83
N PRO A 230 -10.44 -7.54 16.09
CA PRO A 230 -11.76 -7.84 16.61
C PRO A 230 -12.68 -6.61 16.64
N LEU A 231 -12.11 -5.45 17.01
CA LEU A 231 -12.83 -4.17 17.03
C LEU A 231 -13.22 -3.72 15.62
N ALA A 232 -12.33 -3.90 14.65
CA ALA A 232 -12.62 -3.57 13.25
C ALA A 232 -13.78 -4.41 12.70
N ARG A 233 -13.83 -5.70 13.02
CA ARG A 233 -14.97 -6.58 12.66
C ARG A 233 -16.28 -6.09 13.24
N TYR A 234 -16.29 -5.70 14.51
CA TYR A 234 -17.46 -5.16 15.17
C TYR A 234 -17.94 -3.87 14.47
N LEU A 235 -17.04 -2.91 14.23
CA LEU A 235 -17.37 -1.65 13.58
C LEU A 235 -17.89 -1.84 12.14
N LEU A 236 -17.34 -2.80 11.38
CA LEU A 236 -17.79 -3.10 10.02
C LEU A 236 -19.24 -3.58 9.95
N VAL A 237 -19.76 -4.19 11.03
CA VAL A 237 -21.16 -4.65 11.11
C VAL A 237 -22.11 -3.48 11.41
N TYR A 238 -21.69 -2.51 12.24
CA TYR A 238 -22.56 -1.45 12.73
C TYR A 238 -22.49 -0.15 11.92
N LEU A 239 -21.39 0.10 11.22
CA LEU A 239 -21.20 1.33 10.46
C LEU A 239 -21.43 1.12 8.96
N SER A 240 -22.00 2.13 8.31
CA SER A 240 -22.31 2.08 6.89
C SER A 240 -21.03 2.13 6.02
N GLU A 241 -21.09 1.51 4.83
CA GLU A 241 -20.01 1.57 3.84
C GLU A 241 -19.64 3.03 3.49
N ARG A 242 -20.63 3.92 3.44
CA ARG A 242 -20.43 5.35 3.16
C ARG A 242 -19.60 6.05 4.25
N PHE A 243 -19.81 5.69 5.51
CA PHE A 243 -19.02 6.23 6.62
C PHE A 243 -17.53 5.93 6.43
N PHE A 244 -17.19 4.67 6.11
CA PHE A 244 -15.81 4.27 5.86
C PHE A 244 -15.20 4.95 4.61
N GLN A 245 -16.00 5.19 3.57
CA GLN A 245 -15.56 5.93 2.39
C GLN A 245 -15.19 7.38 2.73
N TYR A 246 -16.04 8.09 3.50
CA TYR A 246 -15.73 9.46 3.95
C TYR A 246 -14.54 9.50 4.90
N LEU A 247 -14.46 8.55 5.83
CA LEU A 247 -13.33 8.42 6.73
C LEU A 247 -12.01 8.23 5.97
N THR A 248 -12.03 7.39 4.95
CA THR A 248 -10.90 7.16 4.05
C THR A 248 -10.47 8.45 3.34
N LEU A 249 -11.43 9.17 2.74
CA LEU A 249 -11.15 10.45 2.07
C LEU A 249 -10.54 11.46 3.03
N LEU A 250 -11.08 11.55 4.24
CA LEU A 250 -10.56 12.43 5.28
C LEU A 250 -9.09 12.10 5.60
N PHE A 251 -8.75 10.83 5.80
CA PHE A 251 -7.36 10.44 6.08
C PHE A 251 -6.41 10.69 4.91
N ILE A 252 -6.85 10.44 3.68
CA ILE A 252 -6.05 10.74 2.48
C ILE A 252 -5.81 12.26 2.41
N LEU A 253 -6.83 13.07 2.66
CA LEU A 253 -6.74 14.53 2.62
C LEU A 253 -5.79 15.06 3.72
N ILE A 254 -5.92 14.57 4.93
CA ILE A 254 -5.01 14.89 6.03
C ILE A 254 -3.57 14.50 5.65
N SER A 255 -3.37 13.33 5.05
CA SER A 255 -2.05 12.87 4.60
C SER A 255 -1.43 13.82 3.57
N ILE A 256 -2.22 14.27 2.59
CA ILE A 256 -1.75 15.25 1.58
C ILE A 256 -1.34 16.55 2.26
N ILE A 257 -2.20 17.10 3.13
CA ILE A 257 -1.92 18.36 3.83
C ILE A 257 -0.64 18.25 4.66
N MET A 258 -0.53 17.19 5.47
CA MET A 258 0.64 16.96 6.30
C MET A 258 1.93 16.85 5.45
N MET A 259 1.91 16.01 4.42
CA MET A 259 3.08 15.83 3.57
C MET A 259 3.46 17.09 2.79
N SER A 260 2.46 17.86 2.29
CA SER A 260 2.72 19.13 1.61
C SER A 260 3.27 20.20 2.55
N TRP A 261 2.79 20.24 3.79
CA TRP A 261 3.31 21.17 4.81
C TRP A 261 4.80 20.97 5.08
N LYS A 262 5.25 19.70 5.17
CA LYS A 262 6.67 19.38 5.35
C LYS A 262 7.56 19.77 4.16
N LEU A 263 6.99 19.88 2.96
CA LEU A 263 7.75 20.27 1.77
C LEU A 263 7.99 21.79 1.72
N ILE A 264 7.13 22.58 2.38
CA ILE A 264 7.14 24.04 2.36
C ILE A 264 7.97 24.61 3.52
N ASN A 265 8.00 23.91 4.67
CA ASN A 265 8.72 24.28 5.90
C ASN A 265 9.90 23.35 6.16
#